data_1604b0a286a1f4df36d371f7324638f6
#
_entry.id   1604b0a286a1f4df36d371f7324638f6
#
_cell.length_a   1.000
_cell.length_b   1.000
_cell.length_c   1.000
_cell.angle_alpha   90.00
_cell.angle_beta   90.00
_cell.angle_gamma   90.00
#
_symmetry.space_group_name_H-M   'P 1'
#
loop_
_entity.id
_entity.type
_entity.pdbx_description
1 polymer ?
#
loop_
_entity_poly.entity_id
_entity_poly.type
_entity_poly.pdbx_seq_one_letter_code
_entity_poly.pdbx_strand_id
1 'polypeptide(L)'
;MLRKTFEQEIQQLKDDILILGSMVEQSLLEAVDALKKRDLVSAQKTVDRDKEINQKRYAIENQVMISIATQQPMARDLRLLASILEVASEIERMGDYAKGIAIINQRMGNEALLKPLVDVPRMAQICADTLHRALTAFVNEDVVAAREIPKEDDQVDELYNQVYRELITYIIQDPKNIERANWLLWVAHNLERFSDRVANICERTIFTATGELRELSSSTDEMELHDS
;
A
#
# COMPACT_ATOMS: atom_id res chain seq x y z
N MET A 1 -0.50 20.83 31.86
CA MET A 1 -1.78 20.49 31.20
C MET A 1 -1.66 20.50 29.68
N LEU A 2 -1.25 21.59 29.04
CA LEU A 2 -1.16 21.67 27.56
C LEU A 2 -0.35 20.55 26.89
N ARG A 3 0.83 20.19 27.40
CA ARG A 3 1.66 19.12 26.83
C ARG A 3 1.02 17.74 26.88
N LYS A 4 0.30 17.40 27.95
CA LYS A 4 -0.44 16.12 28.05
C LYS A 4 -1.57 16.03 27.03
N THR A 5 -2.24 17.13 26.73
CA THR A 5 -3.28 17.17 25.70
C THR A 5 -2.68 16.94 24.32
N PHE A 6 -1.53 17.55 24.01
CA PHE A 6 -0.84 17.36 22.74
C PHE A 6 -0.31 15.93 22.57
N GLU A 7 0.25 15.31 23.63
CA GLU A 7 0.68 13.91 23.59
C GLU A 7 -0.49 12.96 23.32
N GLN A 8 -1.68 13.27 23.85
CA GLN A 8 -2.90 12.51 23.56
C GLN A 8 -3.39 12.69 22.11
N GLU A 9 -3.30 13.91 21.56
CA GLU A 9 -3.61 14.19 20.16
C GLU A 9 -2.68 13.43 19.20
N ILE A 10 -1.38 13.41 19.49
CA ILE A 10 -0.39 12.62 18.73
C ILE A 10 -0.73 11.12 18.79
N GLN A 11 -1.04 10.59 19.99
CA GLN A 11 -1.39 9.18 20.10
C GLN A 11 -2.66 8.85 19.30
N GLN A 12 -3.68 9.70 19.34
CA GLN A 12 -4.89 9.52 18.56
C GLN A 12 -4.60 9.53 17.04
N LEU A 13 -3.72 10.40 16.56
CA LEU A 13 -3.31 10.43 15.17
C LEU A 13 -2.55 9.15 14.76
N LYS A 14 -1.69 8.62 15.64
CA LYS A 14 -1.01 7.33 15.43
C LYS A 14 -2.02 6.18 15.34
N ASP A 15 -3.01 6.16 16.23
CA ASP A 15 -4.08 5.15 16.22
C ASP A 15 -4.93 5.26 14.94
N ASP A 16 -5.22 6.48 14.49
CA ASP A 16 -5.96 6.75 13.27
C ASP A 16 -5.22 6.29 11.99
N ILE A 17 -3.89 6.40 11.97
CA ILE A 17 -3.04 5.83 10.90
C ILE A 17 -3.15 4.30 10.87
N LEU A 18 -3.09 3.63 12.03
CA LEU A 18 -3.26 2.18 12.10
C LEU A 18 -4.65 1.73 11.63
N ILE A 19 -5.70 2.47 11.99
CA ILE A 19 -7.07 2.21 11.52
C ILE A 19 -7.15 2.37 10.00
N LEU A 20 -6.60 3.45 9.44
CA LEU A 20 -6.57 3.69 8.00
C LEU A 20 -5.83 2.55 7.27
N GLY A 21 -4.68 2.12 7.81
CA GLY A 21 -3.91 0.99 7.29
C GLY A 21 -4.73 -0.30 7.27
N SER A 22 -5.38 -0.65 8.39
CA SER A 22 -6.23 -1.84 8.48
C SER A 22 -7.40 -1.82 7.48
N MET A 23 -7.99 -0.65 7.21
CA MET A 23 -9.03 -0.52 6.17
C MET A 23 -8.49 -0.86 4.79
N VAL A 24 -7.26 -0.45 4.48
CA VAL A 24 -6.61 -0.69 3.18
C VAL A 24 -6.15 -2.15 3.07
N GLU A 25 -5.53 -2.72 4.11
CA GLU A 25 -5.19 -4.15 4.18
C GLU A 25 -6.41 -5.03 3.89
N GLN A 26 -7.52 -4.75 4.57
CA GLN A 26 -8.77 -5.48 4.37
C GLN A 26 -9.30 -5.30 2.95
N SER A 27 -9.28 -4.07 2.39
CA SER A 27 -9.73 -3.79 1.03
C SER A 27 -8.91 -4.55 -0.01
N LEU A 28 -7.58 -4.65 0.16
CA LEU A 28 -6.70 -5.39 -0.73
C LEU A 28 -7.03 -6.88 -0.74
N LEU A 29 -7.11 -7.50 0.43
CA LEU A 29 -7.39 -8.92 0.56
C LEU A 29 -8.78 -9.29 0.04
N GLU A 30 -9.79 -8.46 0.32
CA GLU A 30 -11.15 -8.65 -0.19
C GLU A 30 -11.23 -8.46 -1.71
N ALA A 31 -10.51 -7.48 -2.30
CA ALA A 31 -10.46 -7.28 -3.75
C ALA A 31 -9.89 -8.51 -4.47
N VAL A 32 -8.80 -9.08 -3.95
CA VAL A 32 -8.15 -10.27 -4.54
C VAL A 32 -8.99 -11.53 -4.31
N ASP A 33 -9.62 -11.69 -3.16
CA ASP A 33 -10.53 -12.82 -2.90
C ASP A 33 -11.78 -12.75 -3.81
N ALA A 34 -12.38 -11.57 -3.96
CA ALA A 34 -13.49 -11.32 -4.89
C ALA A 34 -13.09 -11.62 -6.34
N LEU A 35 -11.89 -11.23 -6.76
CA LEU A 35 -11.37 -11.58 -8.09
C LEU A 35 -11.22 -13.10 -8.26
N LYS A 36 -10.62 -13.77 -7.29
CA LYS A 36 -10.42 -15.23 -7.30
C LYS A 36 -11.75 -15.99 -7.38
N LYS A 37 -12.77 -15.52 -6.67
CA LYS A 37 -14.11 -16.13 -6.63
C LYS A 37 -15.04 -15.63 -7.75
N ARG A 38 -14.61 -14.63 -8.51
CA ARG A 38 -15.45 -13.94 -9.51
C ARG A 38 -16.71 -13.33 -8.89
N ASP A 39 -16.58 -12.83 -7.64
CA ASP A 39 -17.68 -12.20 -6.90
C ASP A 39 -17.73 -10.69 -7.22
N LEU A 40 -18.65 -10.33 -8.13
CA LEU A 40 -18.82 -8.95 -8.56
C LEU A 40 -19.51 -8.10 -7.47
N VAL A 41 -20.28 -8.72 -6.58
CA VAL A 41 -20.94 -8.00 -5.47
C VAL A 41 -19.93 -7.57 -4.43
N SER A 42 -19.03 -8.46 -4.04
CA SER A 42 -17.93 -8.13 -3.13
C SER A 42 -16.94 -7.13 -3.75
N ALA A 43 -16.67 -7.24 -5.06
CA ALA A 43 -15.87 -6.25 -5.79
C ALA A 43 -16.51 -4.85 -5.71
N GLN A 44 -17.83 -4.73 -5.87
CA GLN A 44 -18.53 -3.44 -5.75
C GLN A 44 -18.39 -2.86 -4.33
N LYS A 45 -18.48 -3.68 -3.29
CA LYS A 45 -18.30 -3.23 -1.90
C LYS A 45 -16.91 -2.66 -1.67
N THR A 46 -15.86 -3.28 -2.25
CA THR A 46 -14.49 -2.75 -2.16
C THR A 46 -14.37 -1.40 -2.86
N VAL A 47 -14.98 -1.23 -4.03
CA VAL A 47 -15.02 0.08 -4.72
C VAL A 47 -15.73 1.14 -3.89
N ASP A 48 -16.84 0.79 -3.22
CA ASP A 48 -17.60 1.74 -2.39
C ASP A 48 -16.86 2.12 -1.10
N ARG A 49 -16.12 1.18 -0.50
CA ARG A 49 -15.29 1.39 0.71
C ARG A 49 -14.19 2.42 0.50
N ASP A 50 -13.70 2.63 -0.70
CA ASP A 50 -12.72 3.65 -1.03
C ASP A 50 -13.14 5.05 -0.55
N LYS A 51 -14.43 5.37 -0.57
CA LYS A 51 -14.95 6.63 -0.04
C LYS A 51 -14.71 6.79 1.46
N GLU A 52 -14.80 5.69 2.21
CA GLU A 52 -14.55 5.67 3.66
C GLU A 52 -13.06 5.86 3.96
N ILE A 53 -12.17 5.23 3.17
CA ILE A 53 -10.71 5.41 3.23
C ILE A 53 -10.36 6.87 2.99
N ASN A 54 -10.90 7.49 1.93
CA ASN A 54 -10.69 8.89 1.62
C ASN A 54 -11.19 9.83 2.74
N GLN A 55 -12.36 9.57 3.30
CA GLN A 55 -12.90 10.34 4.42
C GLN A 55 -12.01 10.24 5.66
N LYS A 56 -11.49 9.05 5.97
CA LYS A 56 -10.58 8.84 7.10
C LYS A 56 -9.28 9.59 6.90
N ARG A 57 -8.68 9.55 5.68
CA ARG A 57 -7.50 10.34 5.33
C ARG A 57 -7.74 11.84 5.55
N TYR A 58 -8.84 12.39 5.01
CA TYR A 58 -9.16 13.81 5.20
C TYR A 58 -9.35 14.19 6.67
N ALA A 59 -9.92 13.30 7.49
CA ALA A 59 -10.07 13.53 8.92
C ALA A 59 -8.70 13.62 9.61
N ILE A 60 -7.75 12.72 9.27
CA ILE A 60 -6.38 12.75 9.78
C ILE A 60 -5.68 14.06 9.37
N GLU A 61 -5.72 14.42 8.08
CA GLU A 61 -5.11 15.65 7.57
C GLU A 61 -5.64 16.90 8.30
N ASN A 62 -6.95 16.98 8.45
CA ASN A 62 -7.57 18.11 9.15
C ASN A 62 -7.12 18.17 10.62
N GLN A 63 -7.07 17.04 11.31
CA GLN A 63 -6.61 17.00 12.70
C GLN A 63 -5.14 17.39 12.83
N VAL A 64 -4.27 16.95 11.92
CA VAL A 64 -2.85 17.37 11.87
C VAL A 64 -2.74 18.89 11.70
N MET A 65 -3.50 19.47 10.75
CA MET A 65 -3.49 20.92 10.52
C MET A 65 -3.97 21.72 11.75
N ILE A 66 -5.01 21.23 12.44
CA ILE A 66 -5.50 21.83 13.69
C ILE A 66 -4.41 21.75 14.77
N SER A 67 -3.76 20.60 14.96
CA SER A 67 -2.69 20.43 15.94
C SER A 67 -1.50 21.34 15.67
N ILE A 68 -1.07 21.49 14.40
CA ILE A 68 -0.01 22.45 14.03
C ILE A 68 -0.41 23.88 14.38
N ALA A 69 -1.62 24.30 14.02
CA ALA A 69 -2.09 25.66 14.23
C ALA A 69 -2.25 26.02 15.72
N THR A 70 -2.68 25.07 16.55
CA THR A 70 -3.02 25.32 17.96
C THR A 70 -1.88 25.05 18.92
N GLN A 71 -1.03 24.04 18.64
CA GLN A 71 0.02 23.59 19.55
C GLN A 71 1.39 24.17 19.25
N GLN A 72 1.61 24.72 18.04
CA GLN A 72 2.88 25.25 17.56
C GLN A 72 4.05 24.28 17.79
N PRO A 73 3.95 23.02 17.29
CA PRO A 73 4.94 21.97 17.55
C PRO A 73 6.30 22.35 16.97
N MET A 74 7.37 21.90 17.62
CA MET A 74 8.74 22.19 17.19
C MET A 74 9.52 20.91 16.91
N ALA A 75 10.52 21.04 16.04
CA ALA A 75 11.51 20.02 15.76
C ALA A 75 10.88 18.62 15.50
N ARG A 76 11.09 17.66 16.40
CA ARG A 76 10.63 16.29 16.26
C ARG A 76 9.10 16.15 16.11
N ASP A 77 8.34 16.90 16.91
CA ASP A 77 6.86 16.82 16.89
C ASP A 77 6.31 17.32 15.56
N LEU A 78 6.93 18.38 15.00
CA LEU A 78 6.54 18.88 13.67
C LEU A 78 6.90 17.86 12.57
N ARG A 79 8.09 17.21 12.66
CA ARG A 79 8.45 16.15 11.69
C ARG A 79 7.46 14.97 11.74
N LEU A 80 7.06 14.56 12.95
CA LEU A 80 6.09 13.49 13.12
C LEU A 80 4.74 13.85 12.46
N LEU A 81 4.21 15.06 12.72
CA LEU A 81 2.97 15.52 12.12
C LEU A 81 3.06 15.62 10.59
N ALA A 82 4.18 16.12 10.06
CA ALA A 82 4.43 16.15 8.62
C ALA A 82 4.48 14.71 8.03
N SER A 83 5.15 13.78 8.72
CA SER A 83 5.21 12.38 8.30
C SER A 83 3.84 11.70 8.35
N ILE A 84 2.97 12.02 9.31
CA ILE A 84 1.59 11.52 9.37
C ILE A 84 0.80 11.93 8.12
N LEU A 85 0.94 13.17 7.62
CA LEU A 85 0.28 13.61 6.38
C LEU A 85 0.72 12.78 5.18
N GLU A 86 2.02 12.57 5.03
CA GLU A 86 2.59 11.79 3.93
C GLU A 86 2.16 10.31 4.02
N VAL A 87 2.31 9.70 5.20
CA VAL A 87 1.92 8.30 5.42
C VAL A 87 0.42 8.11 5.15
N ALA A 88 -0.44 9.03 5.60
CA ALA A 88 -1.87 8.96 5.31
C ALA A 88 -2.15 9.02 3.79
N SER A 89 -1.41 9.84 3.05
CA SER A 89 -1.50 9.92 1.59
C SER A 89 -1.01 8.64 0.90
N GLU A 90 0.10 8.04 1.37
CA GLU A 90 0.60 6.79 0.81
C GLU A 90 -0.40 5.64 1.06
N ILE A 91 -0.98 5.54 2.26
CA ILE A 91 -2.00 4.52 2.57
C ILE A 91 -3.24 4.67 1.66
N GLU A 92 -3.70 5.90 1.42
CA GLU A 92 -4.84 6.13 0.53
C GLU A 92 -4.54 5.70 -0.91
N ARG A 93 -3.35 6.02 -1.45
CA ARG A 93 -2.91 5.53 -2.77
C ARG A 93 -2.89 4.00 -2.84
N MET A 94 -2.48 3.34 -1.76
CA MET A 94 -2.55 1.88 -1.65
C MET A 94 -4.00 1.39 -1.69
N GLY A 95 -4.94 2.12 -1.10
CA GLY A 95 -6.39 1.90 -1.23
C GLY A 95 -6.88 2.01 -2.69
N ASP A 96 -6.37 2.98 -3.45
CA ASP A 96 -6.69 3.12 -4.87
C ASP A 96 -6.23 1.90 -5.69
N TYR A 97 -5.09 1.27 -5.38
CA TYR A 97 -4.67 0.04 -6.04
C TYR A 97 -5.60 -1.14 -5.71
N ALA A 98 -6.02 -1.29 -4.45
CA ALA A 98 -7.00 -2.30 -4.06
C ALA A 98 -8.34 -2.12 -4.80
N LYS A 99 -8.84 -0.89 -4.90
CA LYS A 99 -10.00 -0.50 -5.70
C LYS A 99 -9.78 -0.80 -7.19
N GLY A 100 -8.58 -0.53 -7.72
CA GLY A 100 -8.19 -0.85 -9.09
C GLY A 100 -8.38 -2.34 -9.41
N ILE A 101 -7.95 -3.23 -8.51
CA ILE A 101 -8.16 -4.68 -8.64
C ILE A 101 -9.66 -5.04 -8.67
N ALA A 102 -10.46 -4.43 -7.80
CA ALA A 102 -11.91 -4.64 -7.76
C ALA A 102 -12.60 -4.16 -9.06
N ILE A 103 -12.20 -3.03 -9.62
CA ILE A 103 -12.69 -2.51 -10.90
C ILE A 103 -12.32 -3.45 -12.05
N ILE A 104 -11.10 -4.01 -12.05
CA ILE A 104 -10.69 -5.00 -13.05
C ILE A 104 -11.60 -6.22 -12.98
N ASN A 105 -11.90 -6.74 -11.77
CA ASN A 105 -12.85 -7.84 -11.60
C ASN A 105 -14.22 -7.54 -12.22
N GLN A 106 -14.73 -6.34 -12.03
CA GLN A 106 -15.99 -5.90 -12.62
C GLN A 106 -15.93 -5.84 -14.15
N ARG A 107 -14.84 -5.28 -14.71
CA ARG A 107 -14.66 -5.18 -16.17
C ARG A 107 -14.54 -6.54 -16.86
N MET A 108 -13.93 -7.50 -16.21
CA MET A 108 -13.88 -8.89 -16.68
C MET A 108 -15.27 -9.55 -16.69
N GLY A 109 -16.26 -9.01 -15.98
CA GLY A 109 -17.64 -9.48 -15.96
C GLY A 109 -17.75 -10.96 -15.58
N ASN A 110 -18.48 -11.74 -16.39
CA ASN A 110 -18.69 -13.18 -16.16
C ASN A 110 -17.65 -14.08 -16.87
N GLU A 111 -16.63 -13.51 -17.49
CA GLU A 111 -15.60 -14.29 -18.15
C GLU A 111 -14.82 -15.13 -17.13
N ALA A 112 -14.52 -16.38 -17.49
CA ALA A 112 -13.69 -17.23 -16.66
C ALA A 112 -12.26 -16.67 -16.59
N LEU A 113 -11.59 -16.85 -15.46
CA LEU A 113 -10.17 -16.54 -15.35
C LEU A 113 -9.36 -17.32 -16.40
N LEU A 114 -8.34 -16.70 -16.96
CA LEU A 114 -7.44 -17.35 -17.94
C LEU A 114 -6.70 -18.54 -17.32
N LYS A 115 -6.38 -18.42 -16.03
CA LYS A 115 -5.72 -19.46 -15.22
C LYS A 115 -6.20 -19.37 -13.77
N PRO A 116 -6.01 -20.42 -12.95
CA PRO A 116 -6.17 -20.28 -11.50
C PRO A 116 -5.19 -19.25 -10.94
N LEU A 117 -5.67 -18.41 -10.01
CA LEU A 117 -4.83 -17.43 -9.32
C LEU A 117 -4.12 -18.08 -8.14
N VAL A 118 -2.80 -18.28 -8.26
CA VAL A 118 -1.93 -18.81 -7.20
C VAL A 118 -1.05 -17.70 -6.66
N ASP A 119 -0.32 -17.02 -7.54
CA ASP A 119 0.67 -16.00 -7.15
C ASP A 119 0.03 -14.69 -6.71
N VAL A 120 -1.04 -14.25 -7.38
CA VAL A 120 -1.76 -13.00 -7.04
C VAL A 120 -2.24 -12.96 -5.59
N PRO A 121 -2.91 -14.01 -5.03
CA PRO A 121 -3.24 -14.04 -3.60
C PRO A 121 -2.01 -14.04 -2.68
N ARG A 122 -0.90 -14.66 -3.10
CA ARG A 122 0.34 -14.66 -2.34
C ARG A 122 0.98 -13.28 -2.30
N MET A 123 1.03 -12.57 -3.44
CA MET A 123 1.46 -11.17 -3.51
C MET A 123 0.62 -10.29 -2.57
N ALA A 124 -0.71 -10.43 -2.62
CA ALA A 124 -1.62 -9.64 -1.78
C ALA A 124 -1.38 -9.88 -0.27
N GLN A 125 -1.08 -11.12 0.13
CA GLN A 125 -0.78 -11.42 1.53
C GLN A 125 0.54 -10.79 1.96
N ILE A 126 1.60 -10.87 1.13
CA ILE A 126 2.88 -10.20 1.41
C ILE A 126 2.67 -8.69 1.53
N CYS A 127 1.97 -8.08 0.59
CA CYS A 127 1.65 -6.65 0.61
C CYS A 127 0.90 -6.22 1.89
N ALA A 128 -0.10 -6.98 2.32
CA ALA A 128 -0.84 -6.69 3.55
C ALA A 128 0.06 -6.81 4.79
N ASP A 129 0.85 -7.88 4.88
CA ASP A 129 1.74 -8.13 6.02
C ASP A 129 2.87 -7.08 6.11
N THR A 130 3.45 -6.68 4.98
CA THR A 130 4.50 -5.63 4.94
C THR A 130 3.93 -4.26 5.30
N LEU A 131 2.74 -3.91 4.81
CA LEU A 131 2.05 -2.67 5.21
C LEU A 131 1.80 -2.64 6.72
N HIS A 132 1.23 -3.71 7.28
CA HIS A 132 0.97 -3.81 8.72
C HIS A 132 2.23 -3.57 9.56
N ARG A 133 3.34 -4.20 9.18
CA ARG A 133 4.63 -4.07 9.86
C ARG A 133 5.25 -2.68 9.69
N ALA A 134 5.14 -2.09 8.50
CA ALA A 134 5.64 -0.73 8.25
C ALA A 134 4.89 0.31 9.09
N LEU A 135 3.57 0.20 9.21
CA LEU A 135 2.77 1.10 10.05
C LEU A 135 3.06 0.88 11.54
N THR A 136 3.28 -0.36 11.96
CA THR A 136 3.71 -0.68 13.32
C THR A 136 5.08 -0.06 13.62
N ALA A 137 6.03 -0.16 12.68
CA ALA A 137 7.33 0.49 12.80
C ALA A 137 7.21 2.03 12.83
N PHE A 138 6.31 2.60 12.03
CA PHE A 138 6.07 4.05 12.01
C PHE A 138 5.54 4.58 13.35
N VAL A 139 4.51 3.97 13.91
CA VAL A 139 3.93 4.45 15.18
C VAL A 139 4.87 4.28 16.37
N ASN A 140 5.76 3.26 16.33
CA ASN A 140 6.78 3.00 17.33
C ASN A 140 8.11 3.70 17.05
N GLU A 141 8.25 4.36 15.90
CA GLU A 141 9.49 5.00 15.43
C GLU A 141 10.66 4.01 15.37
N ASP A 142 10.36 2.75 15.00
CA ASP A 142 11.35 1.66 14.93
C ASP A 142 12.16 1.75 13.62
N VAL A 143 13.30 2.43 13.69
CA VAL A 143 14.23 2.61 12.56
C VAL A 143 14.84 1.29 12.09
N VAL A 144 15.01 0.31 12.97
CA VAL A 144 15.61 -0.98 12.60
C VAL A 144 14.63 -1.77 11.72
N ALA A 145 13.38 -1.91 12.17
CA ALA A 145 12.34 -2.54 11.37
C ALA A 145 12.12 -1.80 10.05
N ALA A 146 12.08 -0.46 10.06
CA ALA A 146 11.89 0.37 8.87
C ALA A 146 12.99 0.18 7.80
N ARG A 147 14.20 -0.22 8.17
CA ARG A 147 15.30 -0.51 7.22
C ARG A 147 15.23 -1.93 6.64
N GLU A 148 14.62 -2.87 7.35
CA GLU A 148 14.56 -4.27 6.92
C GLU A 148 13.33 -4.58 6.08
N ILE A 149 12.17 -3.96 6.38
CA ILE A 149 10.90 -4.24 5.70
C ILE A 149 10.97 -4.05 4.18
N PRO A 150 11.56 -2.96 3.62
CA PRO A 150 11.61 -2.76 2.17
C PRO A 150 12.36 -3.85 1.40
N LYS A 151 13.28 -4.58 2.05
CA LYS A 151 14.00 -5.69 1.41
C LYS A 151 13.10 -6.86 1.03
N GLU A 152 11.90 -6.93 1.58
CA GLU A 152 10.92 -7.97 1.24
C GLU A 152 10.16 -7.67 -0.04
N ASP A 153 10.30 -6.46 -0.59
CA ASP A 153 9.73 -6.05 -1.87
C ASP A 153 10.21 -6.95 -3.02
N ASP A 154 11.47 -7.38 -2.99
CA ASP A 154 12.05 -8.31 -3.95
C ASP A 154 11.17 -9.58 -4.16
N GLN A 155 10.44 -10.03 -3.12
CA GLN A 155 9.56 -11.19 -3.22
C GLN A 155 8.29 -10.90 -4.05
N VAL A 156 7.76 -9.67 -3.97
CA VAL A 156 6.61 -9.25 -4.76
C VAL A 156 7.02 -9.08 -6.21
N ASP A 157 8.20 -8.52 -6.46
CA ASP A 157 8.78 -8.35 -7.79
C ASP A 157 9.06 -9.68 -8.48
N GLU A 158 9.62 -10.64 -7.77
CA GLU A 158 9.83 -12.00 -8.29
C GLU A 158 8.50 -12.66 -8.70
N LEU A 159 7.46 -12.54 -7.87
CA LEU A 159 6.12 -13.06 -8.17
C LEU A 159 5.47 -12.30 -9.33
N TYR A 160 5.63 -10.97 -9.42
CA TYR A 160 5.18 -10.18 -10.55
C TYR A 160 5.82 -10.66 -11.86
N ASN A 161 7.13 -10.83 -11.86
CA ASN A 161 7.88 -11.32 -13.02
C ASN A 161 7.48 -12.76 -13.41
N GLN A 162 7.13 -13.61 -12.44
CA GLN A 162 6.62 -14.94 -12.69
C GLN A 162 5.24 -14.89 -13.36
N VAL A 163 4.31 -14.10 -12.82
CA VAL A 163 2.97 -13.86 -13.41
C VAL A 163 3.09 -13.32 -14.82
N TYR A 164 3.97 -12.33 -15.04
CA TYR A 164 4.22 -11.74 -16.35
C TYR A 164 4.65 -12.81 -17.38
N ARG A 165 5.71 -13.58 -17.08
CA ARG A 165 6.21 -14.63 -17.99
C ARG A 165 5.15 -15.69 -18.30
N GLU A 166 4.38 -16.09 -17.31
CA GLU A 166 3.31 -17.07 -17.49
C GLU A 166 2.20 -16.54 -18.40
N LEU A 167 1.74 -15.30 -18.19
CA LEU A 167 0.70 -14.69 -19.01
C LEU A 167 1.14 -14.46 -20.47
N ILE A 168 2.40 -14.10 -20.70
CA ILE A 168 2.97 -14.02 -22.06
C ILE A 168 2.91 -15.39 -22.74
N THR A 169 3.14 -16.49 -22.03
CA THR A 169 3.03 -17.84 -22.59
C THR A 169 1.59 -18.13 -23.08
N TYR A 170 0.57 -17.73 -22.33
CA TYR A 170 -0.83 -17.88 -22.76
C TYR A 170 -1.17 -17.03 -23.99
N ILE A 171 -0.60 -15.82 -24.09
CA ILE A 171 -0.79 -14.96 -25.29
C ILE A 171 -0.16 -15.59 -26.53
N ILE A 172 1.06 -16.15 -26.39
CA ILE A 172 1.77 -16.80 -27.52
C ILE A 172 1.00 -18.05 -27.99
N GLN A 173 0.43 -18.83 -27.06
CA GLN A 173 -0.34 -20.03 -27.39
C GLN A 173 -1.64 -19.70 -28.13
N ASP A 174 -2.35 -18.67 -27.69
CA ASP A 174 -3.54 -18.18 -28.37
C ASP A 174 -3.66 -16.64 -28.21
N PRO A 175 -3.43 -15.87 -29.28
CA PRO A 175 -3.55 -14.42 -29.27
C PRO A 175 -4.91 -13.87 -28.80
N LYS A 176 -5.97 -14.67 -28.85
CA LYS A 176 -7.29 -14.28 -28.31
C LYS A 176 -7.27 -14.07 -26.79
N ASN A 177 -6.27 -14.58 -26.11
CA ASN A 177 -6.10 -14.42 -24.66
C ASN A 177 -5.55 -13.04 -24.26
N ILE A 178 -5.15 -12.20 -25.21
CA ILE A 178 -4.45 -10.93 -24.93
C ILE A 178 -5.22 -10.02 -23.96
N GLU A 179 -6.53 -9.90 -24.13
CA GLU A 179 -7.34 -9.04 -23.26
C GLU A 179 -7.42 -9.60 -21.84
N ARG A 180 -7.69 -10.90 -21.69
CA ARG A 180 -7.77 -11.59 -20.40
C ARG A 180 -6.43 -11.62 -19.66
N ALA A 181 -5.33 -11.82 -20.39
CA ALA A 181 -3.98 -11.76 -19.84
C ALA A 181 -3.63 -10.34 -19.38
N ASN A 182 -4.00 -9.33 -20.16
CA ASN A 182 -3.77 -7.93 -19.82
C ASN A 182 -4.51 -7.53 -18.53
N TRP A 183 -5.74 -8.00 -18.31
CA TRP A 183 -6.44 -7.77 -17.04
C TRP A 183 -5.66 -8.34 -15.84
N LEU A 184 -5.12 -9.54 -15.96
CA LEU A 184 -4.34 -10.16 -14.87
C LEU A 184 -2.97 -9.49 -14.68
N LEU A 185 -2.34 -9.00 -15.74
CA LEU A 185 -1.12 -8.19 -15.64
C LEU A 185 -1.38 -6.88 -14.88
N TRP A 186 -2.51 -6.20 -15.16
CA TRP A 186 -2.88 -5.01 -14.42
C TRP A 186 -3.16 -5.29 -12.94
N VAL A 187 -3.73 -6.46 -12.61
CA VAL A 187 -3.88 -6.89 -11.21
C VAL A 187 -2.53 -7.05 -10.53
N ALA A 188 -1.60 -7.77 -11.16
CA ALA A 188 -0.26 -7.97 -10.61
C ALA A 188 0.50 -6.64 -10.47
N HIS A 189 0.39 -5.74 -11.46
CA HIS A 189 0.98 -4.41 -11.39
C HIS A 189 0.41 -3.54 -10.26
N ASN A 190 -0.90 -3.62 -9.99
CA ASN A 190 -1.46 -2.91 -8.83
C ASN A 190 -0.87 -3.43 -7.50
N LEU A 191 -0.56 -4.73 -7.39
CA LEU A 191 0.07 -5.32 -6.20
C LEU A 191 1.53 -4.90 -6.06
N GLU A 192 2.28 -4.89 -7.14
CA GLU A 192 3.67 -4.38 -7.17
C GLU A 192 3.67 -2.89 -6.76
N ARG A 193 2.85 -2.04 -7.39
CA ARG A 193 2.73 -0.63 -7.01
C ARG A 193 2.27 -0.40 -5.57
N PHE A 194 1.48 -1.32 -5.01
CA PHE A 194 1.11 -1.30 -3.60
C PHE A 194 2.33 -1.54 -2.72
N SER A 195 3.15 -2.53 -3.07
CA SER A 195 4.37 -2.89 -2.34
C SER A 195 5.39 -1.75 -2.33
N ASP A 196 5.64 -1.09 -3.48
CA ASP A 196 6.52 0.08 -3.60
C ASP A 196 6.21 1.17 -2.55
N ARG A 197 4.91 1.37 -2.24
CA ARG A 197 4.51 2.42 -1.28
C ARG A 197 4.92 2.11 0.15
N VAL A 198 5.18 0.86 0.48
CA VAL A 198 5.65 0.47 1.82
C VAL A 198 7.03 1.09 2.12
N ALA A 199 7.91 1.16 1.12
CA ALA A 199 9.23 1.80 1.26
C ALA A 199 9.08 3.28 1.67
N ASN A 200 8.14 4.03 1.06
CA ASN A 200 7.89 5.43 1.40
C ASN A 200 7.47 5.61 2.87
N ILE A 201 6.65 4.68 3.41
CA ILE A 201 6.26 4.69 4.83
C ILE A 201 7.48 4.45 5.73
N CYS A 202 8.35 3.52 5.36
CA CYS A 202 9.59 3.22 6.08
C CYS A 202 10.55 4.41 6.06
N GLU A 203 10.69 5.12 4.94
CA GLU A 203 11.47 6.35 4.83
C GLU A 203 10.96 7.44 5.79
N ARG A 204 9.64 7.61 5.88
CA ARG A 204 9.03 8.56 6.83
C ARG A 204 9.26 8.16 8.29
N THR A 205 9.32 6.86 8.59
CA THR A 205 9.70 6.35 9.91
C THR A 205 11.11 6.80 10.28
N ILE A 206 12.08 6.59 9.39
CA ILE A 206 13.48 7.00 9.58
C ILE A 206 13.58 8.52 9.73
N PHE A 207 12.93 9.28 8.83
CA PHE A 207 12.93 10.74 8.90
C PHE A 207 12.37 11.27 10.22
N THR A 208 11.28 10.71 10.73
CA THR A 208 10.69 11.13 12.00
C THR A 208 11.68 10.97 13.15
N ALA A 209 12.36 9.83 13.22
CA ALA A 209 13.27 9.50 14.29
C ALA A 209 14.60 10.26 14.19
N THR A 210 15.20 10.36 13.00
CA THR A 210 16.57 10.87 12.79
C THR A 210 16.61 12.31 12.29
N GLY A 211 15.59 12.78 11.58
CA GLY A 211 15.57 14.04 10.85
C GLY A 211 16.24 13.99 9.48
N GLU A 212 16.78 12.83 9.07
CA GLU A 212 17.40 12.62 7.76
C GLU A 212 16.39 12.01 6.79
N LEU A 213 16.16 12.67 5.65
CA LEU A 213 15.38 12.13 4.55
C LEU A 213 16.35 11.38 3.63
N ARG A 214 16.15 10.07 3.49
CA ARG A 214 16.93 9.21 2.59
C ARG A 214 15.96 8.29 1.83
N GLU A 215 16.20 8.11 0.55
CA GLU A 215 15.54 7.07 -0.23
C GLU A 215 16.07 5.70 0.18
N LEU A 216 15.16 4.75 0.35
CA LEU A 216 15.48 3.35 0.53
C LEU A 216 15.29 2.70 -0.85
N SER A 217 16.37 2.66 -1.67
CA SER A 217 16.34 1.95 -2.95
C SER A 217 16.07 0.46 -2.72
N SER A 218 15.20 -0.13 -3.52
CA SER A 218 15.14 -1.59 -3.67
C SER A 218 16.45 -2.05 -4.31
N SER A 219 16.92 -3.26 -3.99
CA SER A 219 18.17 -3.83 -4.49
C SER A 219 18.26 -3.90 -6.03
N THR A 220 17.15 -3.73 -6.73
CA THR A 220 17.04 -3.72 -8.20
C THR A 220 17.58 -2.44 -8.82
N ASP A 221 17.45 -1.29 -8.17
CA ASP A 221 17.91 0.01 -8.69
C ASP A 221 19.44 0.14 -8.68
N GLU A 222 20.13 -0.60 -7.79
CA GLU A 222 21.61 -0.60 -7.75
C GLU A 222 22.25 -1.36 -8.92
N MET A 223 21.56 -2.32 -9.55
CA MET A 223 22.08 -3.07 -10.69
C MET A 223 22.04 -2.30 -12.01
N GLU A 224 21.07 -1.41 -12.20
CA GLU A 224 20.97 -0.62 -13.43
C GLU A 224 22.01 0.51 -13.54
N LEU A 225 22.59 0.96 -12.43
CA LEU A 225 23.61 2.03 -12.40
C LEU A 225 25.04 1.53 -12.65
N HIS A 226 25.29 0.23 -12.65
CA HIS A 226 26.63 -0.35 -12.90
C HIS A 226 26.87 -0.83 -14.33
N ASP A 227 25.85 -0.83 -15.19
CA ASP A 227 25.94 -1.24 -16.60
C ASP A 227 25.86 -0.07 -17.62
N SER A 228 26.11 1.17 -17.18
CA SER A 228 26.14 2.35 -18.07
C SER A 228 27.55 2.94 -18.23
#